data_0870b32128a2c4da262fae8d82440cbc
#
_entry.id   0870b32128a2c4da262fae8d82440cbc
#
_cell.length_a   1.000
_cell.length_b   1.000
_cell.length_c   1.000
_cell.angle_alpha   90.00
_cell.angle_beta   90.00
_cell.angle_gamma   90.00
#
_symmetry.space_group_name_H-M   'P 1'
#
loop_
_entity.id
_entity.type
_entity.pdbx_description
1 polymer ?
#
loop_
_entity_poly.entity_id
_entity_poly.type
_entity_poly.pdbx_seq_one_letter_code
_entity_poly.pdbx_strand_id
1 'polypeptide(L)'
;MTIKRSAILIVLVVSLASCSNRQNGEVSVKEDLTAKQLLQGIWVNDETEMPLMRIEGDTVYYANPQSAPVPFKVVHDTIYIYSNEPVAYKIDRQTEYSFWFHSLSDDIVKLYKSDNPEDTLAF
;
A
#
# COMPACT_ATOMS: atom_id res chain seq x y z
N MET A 1 43.73 -23.41 31.39
CA MET A 1 43.30 -23.48 31.13
C MET A 1 42.41 -23.26 30.60
N THR A 2 42.20 -23.33 30.54
CA THR A 2 41.35 -23.38 29.97
C THR A 2 40.71 -22.59 29.39
N ILE A 3 40.63 -22.49 29.58
CA ILE A 3 39.93 -21.86 29.16
C ILE A 3 39.67 -21.42 28.16
N LYS A 4 39.77 -21.61 27.94
CA LYS A 4 39.50 -21.30 27.09
C LYS A 4 38.73 -21.28 26.36
N ARG A 5 38.56 -21.71 26.49
CA ARG A 5 37.91 -21.91 25.90
C ARG A 5 36.96 -21.49 25.58
N SER A 6 36.74 -21.56 25.86
CA SER A 6 35.73 -21.30 25.63
C SER A 6 35.36 -20.43 24.94
N ALA A 7 35.34 -20.02 25.25
CA ALA A 7 34.84 -19.12 24.71
C ALA A 7 34.72 -19.13 23.53
N ILE A 8 35.08 -19.49 23.42
CA ILE A 8 34.99 -19.55 22.35
C ILE A 8 33.99 -19.76 21.75
N LEU A 9 33.63 -20.25 22.21
CA LEU A 9 32.61 -20.60 21.75
C LEU A 9 31.77 -19.78 21.34
N ILE A 10 31.56 -19.29 21.89
CA ILE A 10 30.66 -18.52 21.64
C ILE A 10 30.61 -18.02 20.52
N VAL A 11 31.16 -17.69 20.43
CA VAL A 11 31.15 -17.14 19.41
C VAL A 11 30.52 -17.57 18.46
N LEU A 12 30.56 -18.34 18.37
CA LEU A 12 30.05 -18.82 17.44
C LEU A 12 28.82 -18.62 17.28
N VAL A 13 28.36 -18.70 17.90
CA VAL A 13 27.13 -18.69 17.88
C VAL A 13 26.65 -17.66 17.26
N VAL A 14 26.81 -16.84 17.70
CA VAL A 14 26.37 -15.82 17.23
C VAL A 14 26.27 -15.71 15.97
N SER A 15 27.12 -15.91 15.62
CA SER A 15 27.09 -15.82 14.35
C SER A 15 26.00 -16.36 13.81
N LEU A 16 25.71 -17.16 14.17
CA LEU A 16 24.76 -17.76 13.62
C LEU A 16 23.57 -17.16 13.61
N ALA A 17 23.26 -16.93 14.46
CA ALA A 17 22.00 -16.52 14.50
C ALA A 17 21.82 -15.54 13.59
N SER A 18 22.48 -14.77 13.73
CA SER A 18 22.23 -13.81 12.97
C SER A 18 22.03 -14.09 11.71
N CYS A 19 22.59 -14.86 11.38
CA CYS A 19 22.50 -15.07 10.11
C CYS A 19 21.25 -15.30 9.72
N SER A 20 20.64 -15.90 10.30
CA SER A 20 19.50 -16.31 9.82
C SER A 20 18.70 -15.26 9.54
N ASN A 21 18.57 -14.44 10.20
CA ASN A 21 17.70 -13.59 9.98
C ASN A 21 17.77 -12.94 8.89
N ARG A 22 18.72 -12.78 8.61
CA ARG A 22 18.76 -12.09 7.58
C ARG A 22 18.10 -12.57 6.58
N GLN A 23 17.99 -13.55 6.52
CA GLN A 23 17.46 -14.10 5.50
C GLN A 23 16.20 -13.74 5.34
N ASN A 24 15.65 -13.37 6.13
CA ASN A 24 14.43 -13.17 5.97
C ASN A 24 14.11 -12.12 5.22
N GLY A 25 14.72 -11.24 5.25
CA GLY A 25 14.20 -10.22 4.62
C GLY A 25 14.13 -10.43 3.24
N GLU A 26 14.73 -11.33 2.85
CA GLU A 26 14.78 -11.53 1.55
C GLU A 26 13.56 -11.65 0.91
N VAL A 27 12.63 -12.10 1.41
CA VAL A 27 11.47 -12.31 0.69
C VAL A 27 10.52 -11.25 0.88
N SER A 28 10.71 -10.38 1.75
CA SER A 28 9.68 -9.51 2.07
C SER A 28 9.70 -8.29 1.21
N VAL A 29 8.64 -7.98 0.57
CA VAL A 29 8.49 -6.75 -0.16
C VAL A 29 7.72 -5.82 0.73
N LYS A 30 8.32 -4.72 1.14
CA LYS A 30 7.70 -3.86 2.11
C LYS A 30 6.68 -2.94 1.48
N GLU A 31 5.58 -2.77 2.16
CA GLU A 31 4.57 -1.82 1.75
C GLU A 31 5.11 -0.40 1.90
N ASP A 32 4.77 0.47 0.96
CA ASP A 32 5.18 1.87 1.00
C ASP A 32 4.18 2.64 1.85
N LEU A 33 4.51 2.85 3.11
CA LEU A 33 3.60 3.49 4.05
C LEU A 33 3.46 4.99 3.78
N THR A 34 4.45 5.62 3.21
CA THR A 34 4.33 7.03 2.86
C THR A 34 3.33 7.21 1.72
N ALA A 35 3.43 6.36 0.70
CA ALA A 35 2.49 6.40 -0.40
C ALA A 35 1.07 6.10 0.09
N LYS A 36 0.94 5.13 0.99
CA LYS A 36 -0.36 4.79 1.54
C LYS A 36 -0.97 5.95 2.31
N GLN A 37 -0.15 6.71 3.04
CA GLN A 37 -0.64 7.84 3.79
C GLN A 37 -1.15 8.95 2.85
N LEU A 38 -0.49 9.15 1.72
CA LEU A 38 -0.94 10.12 0.75
C LEU A 38 -2.28 9.74 0.12
N LEU A 39 -2.61 8.46 0.10
CA LEU A 39 -3.86 8.01 -0.49
C LEU A 39 -5.07 8.12 0.44
N GLN A 40 -4.88 8.47 1.70
CA GLN A 40 -6.00 8.56 2.63
C GLN A 40 -6.94 9.71 2.25
N GLY A 41 -8.25 9.46 2.28
CA GLY A 41 -9.24 10.50 1.99
C GLY A 41 -10.24 10.08 0.94
N ILE A 42 -11.00 11.03 0.45
CA ILE A 42 -12.02 10.78 -0.56
C ILE A 42 -11.50 11.28 -1.90
N TRP A 43 -11.61 10.45 -2.91
CA TRP A 43 -11.07 10.74 -4.23
C TRP A 43 -12.18 10.93 -5.25
N VAL A 44 -12.07 12.00 -6.01
CA VAL A 44 -13.08 12.47 -6.95
C VAL A 44 -12.53 12.34 -8.36
N ASN A 45 -13.36 11.83 -9.27
CA ASN A 45 -12.98 11.72 -10.67
C ASN A 45 -12.97 13.13 -11.30
N ASP A 46 -11.92 13.46 -12.05
CA ASP A 46 -11.76 14.80 -12.58
C ASP A 46 -12.73 15.09 -13.72
N GLU A 47 -13.24 14.08 -14.39
CA GLU A 47 -14.18 14.31 -15.49
C GLU A 47 -15.60 14.48 -15.01
N THR A 48 -16.03 13.70 -14.06
CA THR A 48 -17.41 13.71 -13.59
C THR A 48 -17.61 14.55 -12.34
N GLU A 49 -16.50 14.86 -11.65
CA GLU A 49 -16.53 15.56 -10.37
C GLU A 49 -17.34 14.81 -9.31
N MET A 50 -17.44 13.49 -9.46
CA MET A 50 -18.17 12.64 -8.53
C MET A 50 -17.22 11.85 -7.66
N PRO A 51 -17.53 11.66 -6.39
CA PRO A 51 -16.72 10.82 -5.54
C PRO A 51 -16.69 9.40 -6.08
N LEU A 52 -15.51 8.82 -6.16
CA LEU A 52 -15.33 7.47 -6.66
C LEU A 52 -15.03 6.49 -5.53
N MET A 53 -14.16 6.88 -4.64
CA MET A 53 -13.74 6.00 -3.55
C MET A 53 -13.29 6.79 -2.34
N ARG A 54 -13.38 6.17 -1.19
CA ARG A 54 -12.79 6.68 0.05
C ARG A 54 -11.75 5.67 0.49
N ILE A 55 -10.55 6.13 0.79
CA ILE A 55 -9.49 5.27 1.28
C ILE A 55 -9.26 5.62 2.74
N GLU A 56 -9.40 4.63 3.60
CA GLU A 56 -9.21 4.81 5.02
C GLU A 56 -8.43 3.63 5.56
N GLY A 57 -7.24 3.89 6.13
CA GLY A 57 -6.38 2.82 6.60
C GLY A 57 -5.96 1.92 5.47
N ASP A 58 -6.25 0.65 5.59
CA ASP A 58 -5.90 -0.38 4.62
C ASP A 58 -7.03 -0.71 3.66
N THR A 59 -8.09 0.06 3.65
CA THR A 59 -9.33 -0.32 3.00
C THR A 59 -9.79 0.72 1.99
N VAL A 60 -10.27 0.25 0.84
CA VAL A 60 -10.89 1.09 -0.17
C VAL A 60 -12.40 0.88 -0.07
N TYR A 61 -13.14 1.98 0.08
CA TYR A 61 -14.60 1.98 0.08
C TYR A 61 -15.04 2.65 -1.20
N TYR A 62 -15.82 1.96 -2.02
CA TYR A 62 -16.29 2.52 -3.27
C TYR A 62 -17.63 3.26 -3.06
N ALA A 63 -17.86 4.29 -3.85
CA ALA A 63 -19.12 5.01 -3.78
C ALA A 63 -20.30 4.19 -4.29
N ASN A 64 -20.01 3.10 -5.01
CA ASN A 64 -21.06 2.21 -5.48
C ASN A 64 -21.55 1.33 -4.33
N PRO A 65 -22.81 1.43 -3.91
CA PRO A 65 -23.28 0.66 -2.75
C PRO A 65 -23.30 -0.85 -2.99
N GLN A 66 -23.14 -1.29 -4.25
CA GLN A 66 -23.07 -2.70 -4.55
C GLN A 66 -21.66 -3.27 -4.33
N SER A 67 -20.67 -2.41 -4.20
CA SER A 67 -19.31 -2.87 -4.06
C SER A 67 -18.93 -2.96 -2.59
N ALA A 68 -18.39 -4.11 -2.19
CA ALA A 68 -17.92 -4.29 -0.83
C ALA A 68 -16.59 -3.58 -0.64
N PRO A 69 -16.28 -3.14 0.58
CA PRO A 69 -14.95 -2.60 0.87
C PRO A 69 -13.88 -3.66 0.63
N VAL A 70 -12.73 -3.25 0.14
CA VAL A 70 -11.65 -4.18 -0.16
C VAL A 70 -10.32 -3.69 0.40
N PRO A 71 -9.45 -4.58 0.83
CA PRO A 71 -8.14 -4.18 1.33
C PRO A 71 -7.20 -3.86 0.17
N PHE A 72 -6.19 -3.06 0.45
CA PHE A 72 -5.19 -2.70 -0.55
C PHE A 72 -3.82 -2.59 0.08
N LYS A 73 -2.80 -2.61 -0.77
CA LYS A 73 -1.42 -2.30 -0.37
C LYS A 73 -0.77 -1.51 -1.48
N VAL A 74 0.22 -0.69 -1.13
CA VAL A 74 1.02 0.02 -2.11
C VAL A 74 2.44 -0.48 -1.97
N VAL A 75 3.02 -0.94 -3.07
CA VAL A 75 4.40 -1.41 -3.09
C VAL A 75 5.06 -0.73 -4.27
N HIS A 76 6.09 0.06 -3.99
CA HIS A 76 6.74 0.87 -5.01
C HIS A 76 5.71 1.80 -5.67
N ASP A 77 5.56 1.75 -6.96
CA ASP A 77 4.64 2.60 -7.68
C ASP A 77 3.38 1.85 -8.11
N THR A 78 3.02 0.80 -7.40
CA THR A 78 1.86 -0.03 -7.76
C THR A 78 0.92 -0.16 -6.57
N ILE A 79 -0.37 0.02 -6.82
CA ILE A 79 -1.38 -0.25 -5.81
C ILE A 79 -2.01 -1.60 -6.13
N TYR A 80 -2.04 -2.48 -5.13
CA TYR A 80 -2.63 -3.82 -5.24
C TYR A 80 -3.94 -3.81 -4.48
N ILE A 81 -5.03 -4.10 -5.17
CA ILE A 81 -6.36 -4.12 -4.58
C ILE A 81 -6.82 -5.57 -4.52
N TYR A 82 -7.13 -6.03 -3.32
CA TYR A 82 -7.40 -7.43 -3.05
C TYR A 82 -8.90 -7.72 -3.03
N SER A 83 -9.54 -7.53 -4.18
CA SER A 83 -10.92 -7.92 -4.36
C SER A 83 -10.97 -9.39 -4.75
N ASN A 84 -12.14 -9.92 -5.07
CA ASN A 84 -12.27 -11.31 -5.50
C ASN A 84 -11.36 -11.61 -6.68
N GLU A 85 -11.23 -10.65 -7.57
CA GLU A 85 -10.26 -10.74 -8.66
C GLU A 85 -9.21 -9.67 -8.40
N PRO A 86 -8.13 -10.01 -7.72
CA PRO A 86 -7.14 -9.01 -7.36
C PRO A 86 -6.58 -8.30 -8.58
N VAL A 87 -6.38 -6.99 -8.45
CA VAL A 87 -5.84 -6.19 -9.53
C VAL A 87 -4.69 -5.34 -9.04
N ALA A 88 -3.82 -4.97 -9.94
CA ALA A 88 -2.69 -4.11 -9.66
C ALA A 88 -2.70 -2.97 -10.66
N TYR A 89 -2.59 -1.74 -10.17
CA TYR A 89 -2.55 -0.59 -11.03
C TYR A 89 -1.26 0.17 -10.81
N LYS A 90 -0.62 0.57 -11.90
CA LYS A 90 0.58 1.38 -11.78
C LYS A 90 0.18 2.81 -11.48
N ILE A 91 0.82 3.41 -10.48
CA ILE A 91 0.56 4.79 -10.11
C ILE A 91 1.42 5.69 -10.97
N ASP A 92 0.79 6.60 -11.69
CA ASP A 92 1.50 7.54 -12.56
C ASP A 92 1.82 8.83 -11.85
N ARG A 93 0.99 9.25 -10.92
CA ARG A 93 1.21 10.48 -10.17
C ARG A 93 0.55 10.33 -8.80
N GLN A 94 1.29 10.68 -7.78
CA GLN A 94 0.76 10.63 -6.44
C GLN A 94 1.28 11.81 -5.65
N THR A 95 0.39 12.68 -5.25
CA THR A 95 0.69 13.80 -4.38
C THR A 95 -0.36 13.83 -3.28
N GLU A 96 -0.31 14.83 -2.42
CA GLU A 96 -1.32 14.95 -1.38
C GLU A 96 -2.72 15.14 -1.98
N TYR A 97 -2.82 15.72 -3.18
CA TYR A 97 -4.12 16.03 -3.76
C TYR A 97 -4.40 15.33 -5.08
N SER A 98 -3.48 14.54 -5.59
CA SER A 98 -3.63 13.88 -6.89
C SER A 98 -3.29 12.41 -6.80
N PHE A 99 -4.07 11.58 -7.47
CA PHE A 99 -3.81 10.16 -7.55
C PHE A 99 -4.19 9.70 -8.96
N TRP A 100 -3.19 9.51 -9.81
CA TRP A 100 -3.41 9.11 -11.19
C TRP A 100 -2.82 7.72 -11.37
N PHE A 101 -3.55 6.84 -12.02
CA PHE A 101 -3.07 5.50 -12.25
C PHE A 101 -3.56 4.96 -13.60
N HIS A 102 -2.85 3.97 -14.11
CA HIS A 102 -3.26 3.31 -15.35
C HIS A 102 -4.33 2.27 -15.05
N SER A 103 -5.44 2.35 -15.80
CA SER A 103 -6.48 1.35 -15.69
C SER A 103 -6.07 0.10 -16.47
N LEU A 104 -6.85 -0.95 -16.37
CA LEU A 104 -6.57 -2.19 -17.08
C LEU A 104 -6.71 -2.03 -18.59
N SER A 105 -7.43 -1.00 -19.04
CA SER A 105 -7.56 -0.72 -20.46
C SER A 105 -6.51 0.27 -20.94
N ASP A 106 -5.51 0.53 -20.14
CA ASP A 106 -4.39 1.40 -20.47
C ASP A 106 -4.75 2.89 -20.55
N ASP A 107 -5.88 3.28 -19.99
CA ASP A 107 -6.22 4.68 -19.87
C ASP A 107 -5.72 5.20 -18.53
N ILE A 108 -5.44 6.49 -18.47
CA ILE A 108 -5.04 7.10 -17.22
C ILE A 108 -6.27 7.61 -16.49
N VAL A 109 -6.47 7.11 -15.28
CA VAL A 109 -7.54 7.58 -14.42
C VAL A 109 -6.96 8.67 -13.53
N LYS A 110 -7.57 9.84 -13.53
CA LYS A 110 -7.08 10.98 -12.75
C LYS A 110 -8.08 11.30 -11.66
N LEU A 111 -7.62 11.16 -10.43
CA LEU A 111 -8.45 11.46 -9.27
C LEU A 111 -7.83 12.58 -8.48
N TYR A 112 -8.67 13.36 -7.84
CA TYR A 112 -8.25 14.48 -7.00
C TYR A 112 -8.89 14.35 -5.63
N LYS A 113 -8.15 14.74 -4.59
CA LYS A 113 -8.66 14.61 -3.23
C LYS A 113 -9.76 15.63 -3.00
N SER A 114 -10.88 15.18 -2.50
CA SER A 114 -12.00 16.05 -2.17
C SER A 114 -11.75 16.81 -0.90
N ASP A 115 -12.13 18.09 -0.90
CA ASP A 115 -12.18 18.86 0.32
C ASP A 115 -13.62 19.28 0.61
N ASN A 116 -14.59 18.69 -0.09
CA ASN A 116 -16.00 18.99 0.10
C ASN A 116 -16.61 18.04 1.12
N PRO A 117 -17.08 18.53 2.27
CA PRO A 117 -17.65 17.66 3.29
C PRO A 117 -18.86 16.86 2.81
N GLU A 118 -19.57 17.34 1.80
CA GLU A 118 -20.73 16.62 1.30
C GLU A 118 -20.36 15.35 0.57
N ASP A 119 -19.13 15.22 0.11
CA ASP A 119 -18.71 14.01 -0.58
C ASP A 119 -18.69 12.79 0.37
N THR A 120 -18.66 13.02 1.67
CA THR A 120 -18.72 11.91 2.63
C THR A 120 -20.07 11.21 2.57
N LEU A 121 -21.11 11.88 2.06
CA LEU A 121 -22.43 11.26 1.99
C LEU A 121 -22.49 10.15 0.93
N ALA A 122 -21.50 10.03 0.08
CA ALA A 122 -21.46 8.99 -0.93
C ALA A 122 -21.09 7.62 -0.36
N PHE A 123 -20.71 7.55 0.92
CA PHE A 123 -20.19 6.32 1.52
C PHE A 123 -20.90 5.88 2.78
#